data_ede89047f0d265b632353b6379878a81
#
_entry.id   ede89047f0d265b632353b6379878a81
#
_cell.length_a   1.000
_cell.length_b   1.000
_cell.length_c   1.000
_cell.angle_alpha   90.00
_cell.angle_beta   90.00
_cell.angle_gamma   90.00
#
_symmetry.space_group_name_H-M   'P 1'
#
loop_
_entity.id
_entity.type
_entity.pdbx_description
1 polymer ?
#
loop_
_entity_poly.entity_id
_entity_poly.type
_entity_poly.pdbx_seq_one_letter_code
_entity_poly.pdbx_strand_id
1 'polypeptide(L)'
;MLSVFVSGCAGTGFWRASGINYPVSVTWNDTRWCVPWRLKRALRKVSQRFGPVLVHSTHRWPMENRRKGGKPKSYHLRCKATDFSVKGDPPGVLEYLISLPEVGGYSRYPQGFYHIDTGPRRTW
;
A
#
# COMPACT_ATOMS: atom_id res chain seq x y z
N MET A 1 -5.38 22.02 31.73
CA MET A 1 -5.33 21.08 31.42
C MET A 1 -5.96 20.52 30.89
N LEU A 2 -5.77 21.14 30.73
CA LEU A 2 -5.80 20.26 30.09
C LEU A 2 -6.16 19.79 29.57
N SER A 3 -5.50 20.41 29.68
CA SER A 3 -5.34 19.53 29.09
C SER A 3 -5.73 19.19 28.45
N VAL A 4 -5.00 19.72 28.23
CA VAL A 4 -4.84 18.91 27.57
C VAL A 4 -5.06 18.67 27.01
N PHE A 5 -5.07 19.01 27.05
CA PHE A 5 -4.94 18.37 26.44
C PHE A 5 -4.94 17.99 26.14
N VAL A 6 -4.07 18.76 25.79
CA VAL A 6 -3.76 17.93 25.47
C VAL A 6 -3.80 17.48 25.13
N SER A 7 -3.66 18.26 25.27
CA SER A 7 -3.36 17.48 25.03
C SER A 7 -3.49 17.09 24.51
N GLY A 8 -3.13 17.84 24.46
CA GLY A 8 -2.63 17.03 24.09
C GLY A 8 -2.76 16.84 23.62
N CYS A 9 -2.20 17.11 23.23
CA CYS A 9 -1.94 16.45 22.91
C CYS A 9 -2.02 16.27 22.41
N ALA A 10 -1.45 16.98 22.32
CA ALA A 10 -1.15 16.35 22.01
C ALA A 10 -1.36 16.12 21.40
N GLY A 11 -1.23 16.96 21.28
CA GLY A 11 -0.86 16.21 20.73
C GLY A 11 -1.13 16.28 20.04
N THR A 12 -0.66 16.69 19.74
CA THR A 12 -0.61 16.12 19.17
C THR A 12 -0.67 16.05 18.49
N GLY A 13 -0.18 16.83 18.41
CA GLY A 13 0.21 16.15 17.80
C GLY A 13 0.28 16.19 17.39
N PHE A 14 0.68 16.62 17.11
CA PHE A 14 0.80 15.93 16.83
C PHE A 14 0.68 15.52 16.79
N TRP A 15 1.12 16.10 16.74
CA TRP A 15 0.99 15.29 16.76
C TRP A 15 0.81 14.94 16.32
N ARG A 16 0.96 15.11 16.29
CA ARG A 16 0.91 14.61 15.79
C ARG A 16 1.47 14.47 15.14
N ALA A 17 2.37 15.31 15.80
CA ALA A 17 2.76 14.97 14.53
C ALA A 17 2.54 13.61 14.18
N SER A 18 2.19 13.13 14.77
CA SER A 18 1.80 11.87 14.28
C SER A 18 0.86 12.03 13.13
N GLY A 19 0.84 11.15 12.29
CA GLY A 19 0.03 11.17 11.12
C GLY A 19 -1.44 11.21 11.39
N ILE A 20 -2.17 11.73 10.43
CA ILE A 20 -3.61 11.67 10.44
C ILE A 20 -4.01 10.20 10.29
N ASN A 21 -4.99 9.76 11.08
CA ASN A 21 -5.55 8.44 10.96
C ASN A 21 -6.86 8.50 10.20
N TYR A 22 -6.87 7.89 9.04
CA TYR A 22 -8.10 7.69 8.26
C TYR A 22 -8.75 6.36 8.65
N PRO A 23 -10.06 6.21 8.51
CA PRO A 23 -10.67 4.90 8.62
C PRO A 23 -10.11 3.97 7.53
N VAL A 24 -10.02 2.69 7.83
CA VAL A 24 -9.54 1.72 6.84
C VAL A 24 -10.50 1.68 5.67
N SER A 25 -9.98 1.91 4.47
CA SER A 25 -10.75 1.86 3.24
C SER A 25 -9.88 1.29 2.13
N VAL A 26 -10.02 0.01 1.87
CA VAL A 26 -9.31 -0.69 0.79
C VAL A 26 -10.35 -1.31 -0.11
N THR A 27 -10.43 -0.82 -1.34
CA THR A 27 -11.34 -1.32 -2.36
C THR A 27 -10.56 -2.21 -3.32
N TRP A 28 -11.15 -3.35 -3.68
CA TRP A 28 -10.49 -4.36 -4.50
C TRP A 28 -11.18 -4.48 -5.86
N ASN A 29 -10.45 -4.15 -6.93
CA ASN A 29 -10.91 -4.35 -8.30
C ASN A 29 -10.36 -5.63 -8.90
N ASP A 30 -9.76 -6.49 -8.10
CA ASP A 30 -9.23 -7.77 -8.54
C ASP A 30 -9.33 -8.76 -7.37
N THR A 31 -8.97 -9.99 -7.63
CA THR A 31 -9.02 -11.09 -6.67
C THR A 31 -8.28 -10.74 -5.38
N ARG A 32 -8.94 -10.94 -4.24
CA ARG A 32 -8.29 -10.68 -2.97
C ARG A 32 -8.09 -11.92 -2.11
N TRP A 33 -8.84 -12.98 -2.38
CA TRP A 33 -8.84 -14.16 -1.49
C TRP A 33 -7.47 -14.83 -1.38
N CYS A 34 -6.66 -14.79 -2.45
CA CYS A 34 -5.35 -15.42 -2.45
C CYS A 34 -4.21 -14.48 -2.04
N VAL A 35 -4.49 -13.19 -1.85
CA VAL A 35 -3.47 -12.21 -1.46
C VAL A 35 -3.02 -12.48 -0.03
N PRO A 36 -1.70 -12.61 0.23
CA PRO A 36 -1.21 -12.86 1.57
C PRO A 36 -1.65 -11.77 2.56
N TRP A 37 -1.90 -12.17 3.79
CA TRP A 37 -2.31 -11.21 4.84
C TRP A 37 -1.26 -10.12 5.07
N ARG A 38 0.02 -10.41 4.82
CA ARG A 38 1.09 -9.41 4.90
C ARG A 38 0.80 -8.21 4.00
N LEU A 39 0.42 -8.47 2.75
CA LEU A 39 0.09 -7.41 1.80
C LEU A 39 -1.21 -6.72 2.18
N LYS A 40 -2.20 -7.49 2.63
CA LYS A 40 -3.46 -6.89 3.11
C LYS A 40 -3.19 -5.95 4.28
N ARG A 41 -2.31 -6.35 5.20
CA ARG A 41 -1.92 -5.52 6.34
C ARG A 41 -1.21 -4.25 5.89
N ALA A 42 -0.30 -4.36 4.93
CA ALA A 42 0.38 -3.19 4.37
C ALA A 42 -0.60 -2.20 3.76
N LEU A 43 -1.55 -2.72 2.96
CA LEU A 43 -2.58 -1.86 2.35
C LEU A 43 -3.45 -1.17 3.40
N ARG A 44 -3.81 -1.87 4.47
CA ARG A 44 -4.57 -1.26 5.56
C ARG A 44 -3.78 -0.15 6.25
N LYS A 45 -2.49 -0.36 6.48
CA LYS A 45 -1.61 0.66 7.06
C LYS A 45 -1.51 1.89 6.17
N VAL A 46 -1.37 1.68 4.86
CA VAL A 46 -1.35 2.79 3.89
C VAL A 46 -2.66 3.55 3.94
N SER A 47 -3.77 2.83 3.93
CA SER A 47 -5.11 3.43 3.98
C SER A 47 -5.29 4.29 5.23
N GLN A 48 -4.87 3.79 6.39
CA GLN A 48 -5.01 4.52 7.65
C GLN A 48 -4.16 5.79 7.68
N ARG A 49 -3.04 5.80 6.97
CA ARG A 49 -2.14 6.95 6.99
C ARG A 49 -2.44 7.95 5.88
N PHE A 50 -2.88 7.52 4.72
CA PHE A 50 -2.98 8.38 3.53
C PHE A 50 -4.38 8.50 2.96
N GLY A 51 -5.33 7.66 3.39
CA GLY A 51 -6.70 7.70 2.89
C GLY A 51 -7.04 6.52 2.01
N PRO A 52 -8.18 6.55 1.32
CA PRO A 52 -8.70 5.39 0.58
C PRO A 52 -7.72 4.83 -0.44
N VAL A 53 -7.61 3.50 -0.43
CA VAL A 53 -6.73 2.73 -1.32
C VAL A 53 -7.61 1.95 -2.30
N LEU A 54 -7.22 1.97 -3.58
CA LEU A 54 -7.85 1.17 -4.62
C LEU A 54 -6.84 0.18 -5.18
N VAL A 55 -7.12 -1.11 -5.02
CA VAL A 55 -6.27 -2.17 -5.57
C VAL A 55 -6.69 -2.46 -7.00
N HIS A 56 -5.75 -2.30 -7.93
CA HIS A 56 -6.00 -2.46 -9.36
C HIS A 56 -5.70 -3.87 -9.85
N SER A 57 -4.66 -4.51 -9.34
CA SER A 57 -4.19 -5.80 -9.85
C SER A 57 -3.59 -6.61 -8.72
N THR A 58 -3.88 -7.92 -8.72
CA THR A 58 -3.35 -8.86 -7.75
C THR A 58 -2.81 -10.10 -8.46
N HIS A 59 -3.65 -11.11 -8.64
CA HIS A 59 -3.27 -12.33 -9.33
C HIS A 59 -3.36 -12.14 -10.84
N ARG A 60 -2.40 -12.69 -11.58
CA ARG A 60 -2.43 -12.73 -13.03
C ARG A 60 -2.20 -14.14 -13.53
N TRP A 61 -3.04 -14.58 -14.48
CA TRP A 61 -2.76 -15.77 -15.24
C TRP A 61 -1.61 -15.49 -16.21
N PRO A 62 -0.83 -16.50 -16.64
CA PRO A 62 0.34 -16.27 -17.52
C PRO A 62 0.03 -15.44 -18.76
N MET A 63 -1.10 -15.71 -19.43
CA MET A 63 -1.47 -14.99 -20.63
C MET A 63 -1.82 -13.53 -20.33
N GLU A 64 -2.54 -13.28 -19.24
CA GLU A 64 -2.88 -11.93 -18.81
C GLU A 64 -1.61 -11.15 -18.43
N ASN A 65 -0.69 -11.79 -17.74
CA ASN A 65 0.58 -11.17 -17.37
C ASN A 65 1.34 -10.73 -18.59
N ARG A 66 1.35 -11.55 -19.64
CA ARG A 66 2.03 -11.23 -20.88
C ARG A 66 1.39 -10.04 -21.58
N ARG A 67 0.03 -10.00 -21.62
CA ARG A 67 -0.69 -8.88 -22.24
C ARG A 67 -0.44 -7.56 -21.52
N LYS A 68 -0.24 -7.58 -20.21
CA LYS A 68 0.03 -6.37 -19.41
C LYS A 68 1.50 -5.99 -19.41
N GLY A 69 2.36 -6.70 -20.18
CA GLY A 69 3.78 -6.44 -20.20
C GLY A 69 4.51 -6.85 -18.93
N GLY A 70 3.90 -7.74 -18.13
CA GLY A 70 4.50 -8.22 -16.90
C GLY A 70 5.69 -9.14 -17.16
N LYS A 71 6.60 -9.21 -16.18
CA LYS A 71 7.78 -10.06 -16.28
C LYS A 71 7.36 -11.54 -16.19
N PRO A 72 8.07 -12.45 -16.87
CA PRO A 72 7.72 -13.88 -16.85
C PRO A 72 7.71 -14.50 -15.46
N LYS A 73 8.46 -13.94 -14.50
CA LYS A 73 8.52 -14.43 -13.13
C LYS A 73 7.87 -13.44 -12.15
N SER A 74 6.86 -12.70 -12.62
CA SER A 74 6.18 -11.72 -11.78
C SER A 74 5.53 -12.38 -10.58
N TYR A 75 5.61 -11.73 -9.43
CA TYR A 75 4.92 -12.16 -8.21
C TYR A 75 3.39 -12.11 -8.36
N HIS A 76 2.86 -11.33 -9.30
CA HIS A 76 1.44 -11.35 -9.63
C HIS A 76 0.98 -12.75 -10.10
N LEU A 77 1.84 -13.51 -10.76
CA LEU A 77 1.52 -14.87 -11.19
C LEU A 77 1.23 -15.81 -10.02
N ARG A 78 1.73 -15.49 -8.84
CA ARG A 78 1.55 -16.30 -7.63
C ARG A 78 0.65 -15.64 -6.61
N CYS A 79 -0.06 -14.58 -7.00
CA CYS A 79 -0.90 -13.80 -6.10
C CYS A 79 -0.11 -13.22 -4.90
N LYS A 80 1.17 -12.90 -5.09
CA LYS A 80 2.04 -12.37 -4.04
C LYS A 80 2.44 -10.93 -4.28
N ALA A 81 1.65 -10.21 -5.08
CA ALA A 81 1.86 -8.81 -5.39
C ALA A 81 0.54 -8.09 -5.52
N THR A 82 0.54 -6.80 -5.22
CA THR A 82 -0.60 -5.93 -5.49
C THR A 82 -0.12 -4.63 -6.12
N ASP A 83 -0.89 -4.15 -7.10
CA ASP A 83 -0.74 -2.81 -7.65
C ASP A 83 -1.94 -1.99 -7.17
N PHE A 84 -1.68 -0.82 -6.63
CA PHE A 84 -2.73 0.00 -6.02
C PHE A 84 -2.45 1.49 -6.17
N SER A 85 -3.49 2.28 -6.02
CA SER A 85 -3.37 3.73 -5.93
C SER A 85 -3.98 4.24 -4.64
N VAL A 86 -3.60 5.45 -4.25
CA VAL A 86 -4.16 6.13 -3.09
C VAL A 86 -4.90 7.36 -3.59
N LYS A 87 -6.12 7.57 -3.11
CA LYS A 87 -6.95 8.69 -3.53
C LYS A 87 -6.21 10.01 -3.37
N GLY A 88 -6.18 10.80 -4.44
CA GLY A 88 -5.50 12.10 -4.43
C GLY A 88 -3.99 12.03 -4.59
N ASP A 89 -3.43 10.84 -4.71
CA ASP A 89 -1.99 10.63 -4.87
C ASP A 89 -1.16 11.48 -3.91
N PRO A 90 -1.36 11.36 -2.58
CA PRO A 90 -0.66 12.19 -1.62
C PRO A 90 0.84 11.88 -1.60
N PRO A 91 1.68 12.86 -1.22
CA PRO A 91 3.12 12.62 -1.11
C PRO A 91 3.44 11.71 0.08
N GLY A 92 4.57 11.03 0.02
CA GLY A 92 5.09 10.26 1.15
C GLY A 92 4.71 8.78 1.15
N VAL A 93 3.88 8.32 0.21
CA VAL A 93 3.45 6.92 0.18
C VAL A 93 4.64 5.99 -0.03
N LEU A 94 5.50 6.30 -0.99
CA LEU A 94 6.65 5.44 -1.30
C LEU A 94 7.58 5.30 -0.10
N GLU A 95 7.91 6.40 0.54
CA GLU A 95 8.76 6.40 1.74
C GLU A 95 8.14 5.56 2.86
N TYR A 96 6.82 5.64 3.00
CA TYR A 96 6.13 4.84 4.00
C TYR A 96 6.21 3.35 3.67
N LEU A 97 6.01 2.98 2.39
CA LEU A 97 6.13 1.59 1.95
C LEU A 97 7.51 1.02 2.25
N ILE A 98 8.55 1.82 2.02
CA ILE A 98 9.93 1.43 2.31
C ILE A 98 10.11 1.10 3.79
N SER A 99 9.38 1.79 4.66
CA SER A 99 9.50 1.59 6.11
C SER A 99 8.74 0.36 6.62
N LEU A 100 7.85 -0.22 5.82
CA LEU A 100 7.00 -1.31 6.27
C LEU A 100 7.71 -2.66 6.17
N PRO A 101 7.79 -3.43 7.27
CA PRO A 101 8.40 -4.76 7.23
C PRO A 101 7.60 -5.75 6.39
N GLU A 102 6.32 -5.49 6.17
CA GLU A 102 5.47 -6.35 5.35
C GLU A 102 5.83 -6.32 3.88
N VAL A 103 6.52 -5.28 3.42
CA VAL A 103 6.80 -5.04 2.01
C VAL A 103 8.19 -5.53 1.64
N GLY A 104 8.28 -6.36 0.60
CA GLY A 104 9.55 -6.77 0.02
C GLY A 104 9.87 -5.88 -1.18
N GLY A 105 9.40 -6.23 -2.37
CA GLY A 105 9.53 -5.37 -3.55
C GLY A 105 8.56 -4.20 -3.49
N TYR A 106 9.00 -3.05 -3.98
CA TYR A 106 8.17 -1.85 -4.05
C TYR A 106 8.58 -0.98 -5.22
N SER A 107 7.61 -0.31 -5.81
CA SER A 107 7.88 0.62 -6.91
C SER A 107 6.71 1.59 -7.07
N ARG A 108 7.00 2.77 -7.60
CA ARG A 108 5.97 3.72 -8.00
C ARG A 108 6.02 3.88 -9.51
N TYR A 109 4.87 3.75 -10.15
CA TYR A 109 4.76 3.90 -11.61
C TYR A 109 4.41 5.35 -11.98
N PRO A 110 4.85 5.81 -13.16
CA PRO A 110 4.56 7.19 -13.60
C PRO A 110 3.06 7.50 -13.65
N GLN A 111 2.22 6.48 -13.82
CA GLN A 111 0.78 6.65 -13.88
C GLN A 111 0.14 6.98 -12.52
N GLY A 112 0.91 6.97 -11.44
CA GLY A 112 0.42 7.32 -10.12
C GLY A 112 -0.06 6.16 -9.28
N PHE A 113 0.39 4.95 -9.56
CA PHE A 113 0.10 3.81 -8.70
C PHE A 113 1.38 3.10 -8.28
N TYR A 114 1.24 2.19 -7.32
CA TYR A 114 2.35 1.54 -6.62
C TYR A 114 2.25 0.04 -6.77
N HIS A 115 3.42 -0.61 -6.76
CA HIS A 115 3.53 -2.06 -6.66
C HIS A 115 4.16 -2.42 -5.32
N ILE A 116 3.60 -3.43 -4.64
CA ILE A 116 4.25 -4.06 -3.50
C ILE A 116 4.13 -5.57 -3.64
N ASP A 117 5.14 -6.28 -3.15
CA ASP A 117 5.13 -7.74 -3.15
C ASP A 117 5.86 -8.32 -1.94
N THR A 118 5.79 -9.65 -1.80
CA THR A 118 6.42 -10.37 -0.68
C THR A 118 7.79 -10.94 -1.03
N GLY A 119 8.36 -10.54 -2.16
CA GLY A 119 9.68 -11.00 -2.57
C GLY A 119 10.81 -10.33 -1.80
N PRO A 120 12.03 -10.48 -2.30
CA PRO A 120 13.19 -9.83 -1.67
C PRO A 120 13.04 -8.32 -1.71
N ARG A 121 13.68 -7.66 -0.74
CA ARG A 121 13.68 -6.20 -0.66
C ARG A 121 14.36 -5.62 -1.89
N ARG A 122 13.64 -4.89 -2.70
CA ARG A 122 14.15 -4.29 -3.93
C ARG A 122 13.16 -3.29 -4.52
N THR A 123 13.67 -2.44 -5.41
CA THR A 123 12.84 -1.51 -6.19
C THR A 123 13.37 -1.46 -7.63
N TRP A 124 12.56 -0.90 -8.52
CA TRP A 124 12.95 -0.74 -9.94
C TRP A 124 12.34 0.50 -10.55
#